data_f36d664090db103c58901d49a378dee3
#
_entry.id   f36d664090db103c58901d49a378dee3
#
_cell.length_a   1.000
_cell.length_b   1.000
_cell.length_c   1.000
_cell.angle_alpha   90.00
_cell.angle_beta   90.00
_cell.angle_gamma   90.00
#
_symmetry.space_group_name_H-M   'P 1'
#
loop_
_entity.id
_entity.type
_entity.pdbx_description
1 polymer ?
#
loop_
_entity_poly.entity_id
_entity_poly.type
_entity_poly.pdbx_seq_one_letter_code
_entity_poly.pdbx_strand_id
1 'polypeptide(L)'
;MKRIGILSDTHSYWDDRYAKYFEHCDEIWHAGDIGDEAIIDRLEAIAPVVRAVYGNIDGANLRRRLRPMEIFTTDGVKVVLTHIGGYPGHYAPGIRSRLDISMPQLFVDGHSHILKIIPDREFNLLHINPGAAGKQGWQTVRTLVIITIDAGAVKDAEVIELADPPTNKPRR
;
A
#
# COMPACT_ATOMS: atom_id res chain seq x y z
N MET A 1 -7.85 -18.34 5.14
CA MET A 1 -8.27 -16.92 4.98
C MET A 1 -7.27 -16.01 5.66
N LYS A 2 -6.81 -14.99 4.96
CA LYS A 2 -5.91 -13.97 5.50
C LYS A 2 -6.48 -12.57 5.33
N ARG A 3 -6.30 -11.74 6.36
CA ARG A 3 -6.61 -10.31 6.31
C ARG A 3 -5.31 -9.53 6.16
N ILE A 4 -5.27 -8.63 5.23
CA ILE A 4 -4.06 -7.86 4.88
C ILE A 4 -4.38 -6.38 4.90
N GLY A 5 -3.66 -5.64 5.72
CA GLY A 5 -3.71 -4.19 5.74
C GLY A 5 -2.75 -3.60 4.72
N ILE A 6 -3.21 -2.64 3.94
CA ILE A 6 -2.40 -1.98 2.92
C ILE A 6 -2.43 -0.47 3.16
N LEU A 7 -1.24 0.13 3.25
CA LEU A 7 -1.09 1.57 3.36
C LEU A 7 0.09 2.07 2.53
N SER A 8 0.12 3.36 2.27
CA SER A 8 1.20 4.00 1.52
C SER A 8 1.34 5.47 1.89
N ASP A 9 2.49 6.04 1.55
CA ASP A 9 2.69 7.50 1.60
C ASP A 9 2.38 8.08 3.00
N THR A 10 2.98 7.47 4.02
CA THR A 10 2.89 7.93 5.41
C THR A 10 3.71 9.19 5.67
N HIS A 11 4.80 9.39 4.92
CA HIS A 11 5.69 10.56 5.03
C HIS A 11 6.02 10.89 6.49
N SER A 12 6.51 9.90 7.22
CA SER A 12 6.89 9.99 8.66
C SER A 12 5.74 10.23 9.64
N TYR A 13 4.51 10.29 9.16
CA TYR A 13 3.36 10.52 10.03
C TYR A 13 2.78 9.21 10.54
N TRP A 14 2.82 9.03 11.87
CA TRP A 14 2.13 7.92 12.54
C TRP A 14 0.75 8.37 13.02
N ASP A 15 -0.26 7.55 12.73
CA ASP A 15 -1.62 7.71 13.23
C ASP A 15 -1.98 6.45 14.02
N ASP A 16 -2.37 6.60 15.29
CA ASP A 16 -2.72 5.46 16.14
C ASP A 16 -3.87 4.63 15.57
N ARG A 17 -4.66 5.20 14.67
CA ARG A 17 -5.71 4.48 13.95
C ARG A 17 -5.15 3.40 13.01
N TYR A 18 -3.90 3.49 12.56
CA TYR A 18 -3.26 2.39 11.82
C TYR A 18 -3.25 1.11 12.67
N ALA A 19 -2.84 1.22 13.94
CA ALA A 19 -2.85 0.09 14.86
C ALA A 19 -4.27 -0.43 15.10
N LYS A 20 -5.22 0.47 15.31
CA LYS A 20 -6.62 0.12 15.55
C LYS A 20 -7.24 -0.67 14.41
N TYR A 21 -7.03 -0.22 13.17
CA TYR A 21 -7.64 -0.88 12.01
C TYR A 21 -6.91 -2.14 11.56
N PHE A 22 -5.59 -2.23 11.83
CA PHE A 22 -4.77 -3.36 11.41
C PHE A 22 -4.51 -4.41 12.50
N GLU A 23 -5.06 -4.24 13.69
CA GLU A 23 -4.80 -5.14 14.83
C GLU A 23 -5.16 -6.61 14.58
N HIS A 24 -6.09 -6.87 13.66
CA HIS A 24 -6.51 -8.23 13.29
C HIS A 24 -6.02 -8.66 11.91
N CYS A 25 -5.07 -7.93 11.34
CA CYS A 25 -4.45 -8.30 10.07
C CYS A 25 -3.34 -9.32 10.28
N ASP A 26 -3.25 -10.29 9.38
CA ASP A 26 -2.18 -11.28 9.36
C ASP A 26 -0.90 -10.71 8.75
N GLU A 27 -1.05 -9.81 7.79
CA GLU A 27 0.04 -9.09 7.15
C GLU A 27 -0.31 -7.61 7.00
N ILE A 28 0.73 -6.76 6.97
CA ILE A 28 0.63 -5.36 6.59
C ILE A 28 1.60 -5.08 5.46
N TRP A 29 1.13 -4.42 4.41
CA TRP A 29 1.96 -4.03 3.28
C TRP A 29 2.02 -2.50 3.16
N HIS A 30 3.23 -1.98 3.02
CA HIS A 30 3.49 -0.55 2.84
C HIS A 30 4.10 -0.29 1.45
N ALA A 31 3.43 0.50 0.64
CA ALA A 31 3.81 0.75 -0.75
C ALA A 31 4.77 1.94 -0.95
N GLY A 32 5.52 2.33 0.09
CA GLY A 32 6.61 3.31 -0.04
C GLY A 32 6.27 4.74 0.36
N ASP A 33 7.28 5.61 0.29
CA ASP A 33 7.28 6.95 0.88
C ASP A 33 6.92 6.90 2.36
N ILE A 34 7.70 6.10 3.07
CA ILE A 34 7.54 5.79 4.48
C ILE A 34 7.97 6.98 5.33
N GLY A 35 9.14 7.52 5.02
CA GLY A 35 9.76 8.66 5.67
C GLY A 35 10.70 8.28 6.81
N ASP A 36 10.19 7.67 7.87
CA ASP A 36 10.96 7.26 9.04
C ASP A 36 10.85 5.75 9.26
N GLU A 37 11.98 5.09 9.56
CA GLU A 37 12.03 3.66 9.90
C GLU A 37 11.10 3.29 11.06
N ALA A 38 10.86 4.22 11.99
CA ALA A 38 9.96 4.00 13.12
C ALA A 38 8.55 3.61 12.68
N ILE A 39 8.10 4.03 11.49
CA ILE A 39 6.82 3.59 10.92
C ILE A 39 6.82 2.09 10.72
N ILE A 40 7.88 1.54 10.11
CA ILE A 40 8.00 0.09 9.88
C ILE A 40 8.08 -0.67 11.19
N ASP A 41 8.88 -0.18 12.14
CA ASP A 41 9.03 -0.81 13.46
C ASP A 41 7.69 -0.90 14.20
N ARG A 42 6.87 0.15 14.11
CA ARG A 42 5.54 0.18 14.72
C ARG A 42 4.56 -0.76 14.02
N LEU A 43 4.62 -0.86 12.69
CA LEU A 43 3.80 -1.83 11.95
C LEU A 43 4.17 -3.27 12.30
N GLU A 44 5.47 -3.57 12.44
CA GLU A 44 5.96 -4.89 12.86
C GLU A 44 5.47 -5.30 14.25
N ALA A 45 5.17 -4.33 15.11
CA ALA A 45 4.58 -4.61 16.42
C ALA A 45 3.09 -4.96 16.37
N ILE A 46 2.43 -4.73 15.23
CA ILE A 46 0.98 -4.94 15.07
C ILE A 46 0.68 -6.29 14.41
N ALA A 47 1.40 -6.62 13.33
CA ALA A 47 1.14 -7.83 12.55
C ALA A 47 2.37 -8.74 12.49
N PRO A 48 2.18 -10.08 12.41
CA PRO A 48 3.30 -11.03 12.35
C PRO A 48 4.16 -10.86 11.09
N VAL A 49 3.62 -10.36 10.00
CA VAL A 49 4.34 -10.17 8.74
C VAL A 49 4.11 -8.74 8.25
N VAL A 50 5.20 -8.02 8.00
CA VAL A 50 5.19 -6.72 7.35
C VAL A 50 6.04 -6.78 6.09
N ARG A 51 5.46 -6.40 4.96
CA ARG A 51 6.15 -6.27 3.69
C ARG A 51 6.13 -4.80 3.28
N ALA A 52 7.28 -4.27 2.90
CA ALA A 52 7.38 -2.87 2.55
C ALA A 52 8.39 -2.67 1.43
N VAL A 53 8.16 -1.65 0.63
CA VAL A 53 9.12 -1.15 -0.35
C VAL A 53 9.47 0.30 -0.02
N TYR A 54 10.65 0.77 -0.43
CA TYR A 54 10.93 2.19 -0.29
C TYR A 54 10.37 2.97 -1.48
N GLY A 55 10.04 4.24 -1.23
CA GLY A 55 9.59 5.18 -2.27
C GLY A 55 10.65 6.21 -2.61
N ASN A 56 10.30 7.14 -3.48
CA ASN A 56 11.24 8.14 -4.00
C ASN A 56 11.76 9.13 -2.94
N ILE A 57 11.01 9.37 -1.87
CA ILE A 57 11.47 10.28 -0.79
C ILE A 57 12.28 9.57 0.29
N ASP A 58 12.30 8.24 0.29
CA ASP A 58 12.93 7.47 1.34
C ASP A 58 14.46 7.51 1.24
N GLY A 59 15.10 7.72 2.39
CA GLY A 59 16.52 7.93 2.50
C GLY A 59 17.34 6.64 2.63
N ALA A 60 18.63 6.80 2.93
CA ALA A 60 19.62 5.73 2.92
C ALA A 60 19.27 4.57 3.85
N ASN A 61 18.75 4.84 5.04
CA ASN A 61 18.43 3.77 6.01
C ASN A 61 17.32 2.85 5.50
N LEU A 62 16.23 3.43 5.00
CA LEU A 62 15.12 2.67 4.40
C LEU A 62 15.56 1.94 3.13
N ARG A 63 16.38 2.57 2.29
CA ARG A 63 16.89 1.94 1.06
C ARG A 63 17.85 0.79 1.32
N ARG A 64 18.54 0.78 2.44
CA ARG A 64 19.36 -0.37 2.86
C ARG A 64 18.52 -1.50 3.47
N ARG A 65 17.45 -1.16 4.17
CA ARG A 65 16.56 -2.10 4.84
C ARG A 65 15.57 -2.78 3.89
N LEU A 66 15.08 -2.05 2.89
CA LEU A 66 14.00 -2.47 2.00
C LEU A 66 14.47 -2.53 0.55
N ARG A 67 13.61 -3.07 -0.31
CA ARG A 67 13.81 -3.10 -1.76
C ARG A 67 12.85 -2.11 -2.45
N PRO A 68 13.12 -1.72 -3.72
CA PRO A 68 12.19 -0.87 -4.46
C PRO A 68 10.95 -1.63 -4.95
N MET A 69 11.04 -2.95 -5.05
CA MET A 69 9.97 -3.82 -5.50
C MET A 69 10.05 -5.15 -4.78
N GLU A 70 8.92 -5.65 -4.34
CA GLU A 70 8.76 -6.98 -3.76
C GLU A 70 7.82 -7.81 -4.63
N ILE A 71 8.23 -9.05 -4.94
CA ILE A 71 7.41 -10.03 -5.64
C ILE A 71 7.30 -11.25 -4.74
N PHE A 72 6.10 -11.59 -4.36
CA PHE A 72 5.87 -12.68 -3.40
C PHE A 72 4.52 -13.35 -3.64
N THR A 73 4.34 -14.49 -2.99
CA THR A 73 3.06 -15.21 -2.98
C THR A 73 2.60 -15.34 -1.52
N THR A 74 1.36 -15.02 -1.26
CA THR A 74 0.73 -15.21 0.04
C THR A 74 -0.64 -15.84 -0.15
N ASP A 75 -0.91 -16.92 0.58
CA ASP A 75 -2.16 -17.69 0.52
C ASP A 75 -2.60 -17.98 -0.94
N GLY A 76 -1.63 -18.34 -1.80
CA GLY A 76 -1.86 -18.66 -3.20
C GLY A 76 -2.02 -17.48 -4.16
N VAL A 77 -1.96 -16.25 -3.67
CA VAL A 77 -2.04 -15.03 -4.49
C VAL A 77 -0.64 -14.48 -4.74
N LYS A 78 -0.26 -14.37 -6.00
CA LYS A 78 1.01 -13.75 -6.40
C LYS A 78 0.85 -12.25 -6.49
N VAL A 79 1.76 -11.54 -5.84
CA VAL A 79 1.71 -10.08 -5.64
C VAL A 79 2.98 -9.42 -6.17
N VAL A 80 2.80 -8.30 -6.86
CA VAL A 80 3.87 -7.32 -7.11
C VAL A 80 3.55 -6.07 -6.30
N LEU A 81 4.49 -5.65 -5.46
CA LEU A 81 4.42 -4.47 -4.62
C LEU A 81 5.55 -3.51 -5.00
N THR A 82 5.22 -2.28 -5.34
CA THR A 82 6.19 -1.23 -5.68
C THR A 82 5.62 0.14 -5.31
N HIS A 83 6.45 1.18 -5.32
CA HIS A 83 5.97 2.53 -5.01
C HIS A 83 5.38 3.25 -6.23
N ILE A 84 6.17 3.38 -7.31
CA ILE A 84 5.75 4.09 -8.52
C ILE A 84 5.36 3.07 -9.58
N GLY A 85 4.07 2.81 -9.70
CA GLY A 85 3.56 1.81 -10.64
C GLY A 85 2.64 2.37 -11.72
N GLY A 86 1.96 3.46 -11.43
CA GLY A 86 0.90 3.97 -12.30
C GLY A 86 -0.41 3.23 -12.08
N TYR A 87 -1.17 3.00 -13.13
CA TYR A 87 -2.47 2.33 -13.07
C TYR A 87 -2.82 1.70 -14.44
N PRO A 88 -3.82 0.83 -14.52
CA PRO A 88 -4.19 0.18 -15.76
C PRO A 88 -4.37 1.15 -16.93
N GLY A 89 -3.67 0.88 -18.03
CA GLY A 89 -3.61 1.75 -19.22
C GLY A 89 -2.58 2.87 -19.14
N HIS A 90 -2.00 3.14 -17.97
CA HIS A 90 -1.04 4.22 -17.71
C HIS A 90 0.06 3.78 -16.73
N TYR A 91 0.62 2.59 -16.95
CA TYR A 91 1.69 2.10 -16.09
C TYR A 91 2.99 2.90 -16.27
N ALA A 92 3.72 3.05 -15.19
CA ALA A 92 5.03 3.68 -15.19
C ALA A 92 6.02 2.88 -16.05
N PRO A 93 7.10 3.53 -16.58
CA PRO A 93 8.10 2.85 -17.39
C PRO A 93 8.64 1.57 -16.72
N GLY A 94 8.70 0.47 -17.48
CA GLY A 94 9.20 -0.84 -17.02
C GLY A 94 8.17 -1.71 -16.29
N ILE A 95 7.03 -1.17 -15.88
CA ILE A 95 6.02 -1.94 -15.12
C ILE A 95 5.35 -2.99 -16.01
N ARG A 96 4.96 -2.65 -17.23
CA ARG A 96 4.33 -3.62 -18.15
C ARG A 96 5.19 -4.87 -18.35
N SER A 97 6.49 -4.68 -18.59
CA SER A 97 7.43 -5.81 -18.73
C SER A 97 7.48 -6.67 -17.46
N ARG A 98 7.47 -6.04 -16.29
CA ARG A 98 7.47 -6.75 -15.02
C ARG A 98 6.19 -7.55 -14.79
N LEU A 99 5.05 -6.98 -15.16
CA LEU A 99 3.75 -7.67 -15.07
C LEU A 99 3.67 -8.85 -16.04
N ASP A 100 4.19 -8.70 -17.26
CA ASP A 100 4.29 -9.80 -18.24
C ASP A 100 5.11 -10.97 -17.72
N ILE A 101 6.27 -10.70 -17.11
CA ILE A 101 7.19 -11.72 -16.61
C ILE A 101 6.64 -12.38 -15.35
N SER A 102 6.15 -11.58 -14.41
CA SER A 102 5.75 -12.04 -13.08
C SER A 102 4.35 -12.65 -13.06
N MET A 103 3.47 -12.18 -13.94
CA MET A 103 2.06 -12.62 -14.01
C MET A 103 1.35 -12.60 -12.64
N PRO A 104 1.36 -11.47 -11.92
CA PRO A 104 0.72 -11.41 -10.62
C PRO A 104 -0.80 -11.40 -10.74
N GLN A 105 -1.48 -11.83 -9.68
CA GLN A 105 -2.93 -11.67 -9.53
C GLN A 105 -3.28 -10.34 -8.86
N LEU A 106 -2.31 -9.74 -8.16
CA LEU A 106 -2.47 -8.51 -7.43
C LEU A 106 -1.26 -7.60 -7.65
N PHE A 107 -1.52 -6.36 -8.05
CA PHE A 107 -0.50 -5.33 -8.20
C PHE A 107 -0.81 -4.16 -7.29
N VAL A 108 0.10 -3.88 -6.35
CA VAL A 108 -0.06 -2.84 -5.32
C VAL A 108 1.00 -1.78 -5.49
N ASP A 109 0.57 -0.53 -5.51
CA ASP A 109 1.46 0.63 -5.59
C ASP A 109 0.96 1.82 -4.75
N GLY A 110 1.66 2.96 -4.84
CA GLY A 110 1.34 4.20 -4.14
C GLY A 110 1.67 5.41 -4.99
N HIS A 111 2.39 6.38 -4.44
CA HIS A 111 2.94 7.56 -5.07
C HIS A 111 1.93 8.63 -5.49
N SER A 112 0.86 8.28 -6.19
CA SER A 112 -0.14 9.26 -6.66
C SER A 112 -1.00 9.85 -5.55
N HIS A 113 -1.04 9.21 -4.38
CA HIS A 113 -1.94 9.51 -3.26
C HIS A 113 -3.44 9.33 -3.61
N ILE A 114 -3.73 8.67 -4.72
CA ILE A 114 -5.11 8.48 -5.20
C ILE A 114 -5.52 7.02 -4.99
N LEU A 115 -6.54 6.83 -4.17
CA LEU A 115 -7.15 5.52 -3.97
C LEU A 115 -7.67 4.96 -5.30
N LYS A 116 -7.23 3.74 -5.64
CA LYS A 116 -7.72 2.99 -6.80
C LYS A 116 -7.80 1.51 -6.45
N ILE A 117 -8.92 0.91 -6.79
CA ILE A 117 -9.13 -0.55 -6.75
C ILE A 117 -9.76 -0.90 -8.09
N ILE A 118 -8.93 -1.33 -9.05
CA ILE A 118 -9.32 -1.45 -10.46
C ILE A 118 -8.84 -2.78 -11.02
N PRO A 119 -9.74 -3.62 -11.57
CA PRO A 119 -9.32 -4.79 -12.33
C PRO A 119 -8.65 -4.37 -13.64
N ASP A 120 -7.55 -5.03 -13.98
CA ASP A 120 -6.88 -4.92 -15.27
C ASP A 120 -7.11 -6.21 -16.05
N ARG A 121 -7.90 -6.13 -17.10
CA ARG A 121 -8.23 -7.30 -17.92
C ARG A 121 -7.09 -7.71 -18.85
N GLU A 122 -6.22 -6.79 -19.24
CA GLU A 122 -5.08 -7.08 -20.09
C GLU A 122 -4.10 -8.02 -19.39
N PHE A 123 -3.79 -7.76 -18.13
CA PHE A 123 -2.86 -8.56 -17.32
C PHE A 123 -3.57 -9.54 -16.37
N ASN A 124 -4.89 -9.58 -16.39
CA ASN A 124 -5.70 -10.43 -15.51
C ASN A 124 -5.31 -10.29 -14.04
N LEU A 125 -5.25 -9.06 -13.56
CA LEU A 125 -4.89 -8.73 -12.19
C LEU A 125 -5.85 -7.70 -11.58
N LEU A 126 -5.80 -7.58 -10.26
CA LEU A 126 -6.40 -6.46 -9.54
C LEU A 126 -5.31 -5.45 -9.18
N HIS A 127 -5.48 -4.20 -9.56
CA HIS A 127 -4.62 -3.08 -9.15
C HIS A 127 -5.20 -2.41 -7.91
N ILE A 128 -4.34 -2.23 -6.90
CA ILE A 128 -4.69 -1.48 -5.68
C ILE A 128 -3.64 -0.40 -5.43
N ASN A 129 -4.09 0.84 -5.34
CA ASN A 129 -3.38 1.93 -4.70
C ASN A 129 -4.21 2.32 -3.47
N PRO A 130 -3.69 2.19 -2.25
CA PRO A 130 -4.49 2.43 -1.04
C PRO A 130 -4.76 3.92 -0.78
N GLY A 131 -4.27 4.81 -1.62
CA GLY A 131 -4.23 6.23 -1.35
C GLY A 131 -3.15 6.60 -0.33
N ALA A 132 -3.07 7.84 0.06
CA ALA A 132 -2.12 8.27 1.09
C ALA A 132 -2.69 8.09 2.49
N ALA A 133 -1.94 7.41 3.35
CA ALA A 133 -2.26 7.29 4.77
C ALA A 133 -1.78 8.51 5.58
N GLY A 134 -0.76 9.19 5.10
CA GLY A 134 -0.18 10.38 5.73
C GLY A 134 -0.86 11.69 5.35
N LYS A 135 -0.32 12.78 5.88
CA LYS A 135 -0.87 14.14 5.71
C LYS A 135 -0.22 14.94 4.58
N GLN A 136 0.87 14.42 4.01
CA GLN A 136 1.60 15.07 2.93
C GLN A 136 0.87 14.90 1.61
N GLY A 137 0.76 15.97 0.81
CA GLY A 137 0.22 15.94 -0.54
C GLY A 137 -1.11 16.69 -0.69
N TRP A 138 -1.78 16.44 -1.81
CA TRP A 138 -2.99 17.15 -2.23
C TRP A 138 -4.30 16.44 -1.85
N GLN A 139 -4.21 15.24 -1.29
CA GLN A 139 -5.39 14.48 -0.91
C GLN A 139 -6.20 15.19 0.18
N THR A 140 -7.52 15.19 0.01
CA THR A 140 -8.46 15.72 1.00
C THR A 140 -8.92 14.64 1.98
N VAL A 141 -8.78 13.36 1.59
CA VAL A 141 -9.14 12.20 2.39
C VAL A 141 -7.96 11.26 2.46
N ARG A 142 -7.60 10.86 3.67
CA ARG A 142 -6.57 9.85 3.94
C ARG A 142 -7.21 8.48 4.01
N THR A 143 -6.57 7.47 3.43
CA THR A 143 -7.18 6.16 3.29
C THR A 143 -6.24 5.01 3.65
N LEU A 144 -6.83 3.92 4.11
CA LEU A 144 -6.24 2.60 4.26
C LEU A 144 -7.11 1.60 3.48
N VAL A 145 -6.54 0.46 3.12
CA VAL A 145 -7.30 -0.64 2.51
C VAL A 145 -7.05 -1.91 3.31
N ILE A 146 -8.08 -2.70 3.54
CA ILE A 146 -7.96 -4.06 4.08
C ILE A 146 -8.53 -5.01 3.05
N ILE A 147 -7.73 -5.98 2.62
CA ILE A 147 -8.19 -7.05 1.73
C ILE A 147 -8.29 -8.36 2.49
N THR A 148 -9.18 -9.22 2.03
CA THR A 148 -9.29 -10.60 2.47
C THR A 148 -8.91 -11.51 1.33
N ILE A 149 -7.95 -12.41 1.57
CA ILE A 149 -7.50 -13.43 0.64
C ILE A 149 -7.91 -14.80 1.17
N ASP A 150 -8.47 -15.63 0.31
CA ASP A 150 -8.81 -17.01 0.64
C ASP A 150 -8.73 -17.88 -0.60
N ALA A 151 -8.17 -19.07 -0.45
CA ALA A 151 -8.08 -20.08 -1.51
C ALA A 151 -7.50 -19.54 -2.84
N GLY A 152 -6.45 -18.75 -2.75
CA GLY A 152 -5.74 -18.23 -3.93
C GLY A 152 -6.44 -17.07 -4.65
N ALA A 153 -7.39 -16.41 -4.00
CA ALA A 153 -8.10 -15.27 -4.59
C ALA A 153 -8.36 -14.15 -3.58
N VAL A 154 -8.41 -12.92 -4.07
CA VAL A 154 -8.91 -11.77 -3.30
C VAL A 154 -10.43 -11.85 -3.24
N LYS A 155 -10.98 -11.97 -2.05
CA LYS A 155 -12.44 -12.14 -1.83
C LYS A 155 -13.15 -10.85 -1.49
N ASP A 156 -12.44 -9.90 -0.86
CA ASP A 156 -13.01 -8.65 -0.41
C ASP A 156 -11.94 -7.56 -0.34
N ALA A 157 -12.35 -6.31 -0.52
CA ALA A 157 -11.51 -5.14 -0.33
C ALA A 157 -12.34 -4.05 0.36
N GLU A 158 -11.91 -3.66 1.55
CA GLU A 158 -12.55 -2.64 2.37
C GLU A 158 -11.69 -1.37 2.36
N VAL A 159 -12.32 -0.24 2.07
CA VAL A 159 -11.68 1.08 2.16
C VAL A 159 -12.01 1.71 3.51
N ILE A 160 -10.97 2.19 4.18
CA ILE A 160 -11.10 2.91 5.44
C ILE A 160 -10.72 4.36 5.20
N GLU A 161 -11.64 5.27 5.42
CA GLU A 161 -11.37 6.70 5.38
C GLU A 161 -10.96 7.18 6.78
N LEU A 162 -9.79 7.83 6.86
CA LEU A 162 -9.30 8.42 8.09
C LEU A 162 -9.74 9.88 8.14
N ALA A 163 -10.90 10.13 8.77
CA ALA A 163 -11.37 11.48 8.99
C ALA A 163 -10.51 12.18 10.02
N ASP A 164 -9.94 13.33 9.66
CA ASP A 164 -9.33 14.23 10.62
C ASP A 164 -10.43 15.01 11.36
N PRO A 165 -10.25 15.32 12.66
CA PRO A 165 -11.20 16.17 13.36
C PRO A 165 -11.30 17.51 12.63
N PRO A 166 -12.49 18.14 12.57
CA PRO A 166 -12.65 19.42 11.92
C PRO A 166 -11.64 20.42 12.49
N THR A 167 -10.76 20.93 11.65
CA THR A 167 -9.85 21.99 12.04
C THR A 167 -10.63 23.29 11.97
N ASN A 168 -10.73 24.03 13.09
CA ASN A 168 -11.31 25.38 13.17
C ASN A 168 -10.44 26.44 12.45
N LYS A 169 -9.72 26.03 11.39
CA LYS A 169 -8.99 26.99 10.56
C LYS A 169 -9.91 27.47 9.46
N PRO A 170 -10.11 28.78 9.32
CA PRO A 170 -10.89 29.32 8.21
C PRO A 170 -10.24 28.84 6.90
N ARG A 171 -11.06 28.30 6.00
CA ARG A 171 -10.62 27.96 4.65
C ARG A 171 -10.16 29.25 3.97
N ARG A 172 -8.90 29.30 3.58
CA ARG A 172 -8.38 30.36 2.73
C ARG A 172 -8.76 30.11 1.29
#